data_44a9e0cbb606efa51ed433086cf8ec98
#
_entry.id   44a9e0cbb606efa51ed433086cf8ec98
#
_cell.length_a   1.000
_cell.length_b   1.000
_cell.length_c   1.000
_cell.angle_alpha   90.00
_cell.angle_beta   90.00
_cell.angle_gamma   90.00
#
_symmetry.space_group_name_H-M   'P 1'
#
loop_
_entity.id
_entity.type
_entity.pdbx_description
1 polymer ?
#
loop_
_entity_poly.entity_id
_entity_poly.type
_entity_poly.pdbx_seq_one_letter_code
_entity_poly.pdbx_strand_id
1 'polypeptide(L)'
;YKAKFNINELDKKKPNCNYSKNKVISEISVRKILANRVLILRISNIISYPNRNKRKLHKTFSDIFFEMAKKGFIYKNNKVYKDFISIKKFNQIVFELIKKNSFGLFNVSLGKKIYLNQLITWLNFYNLTKIKIINPKNSFNNDSFTLNNNKLMRKIKIKNDVIDLKNECLKISKSFFLK
;
A
#
# COMPACT_ATOMS: atom_id res chain seq x y z
N TYR A 1 14.32 -8.02 1.83
CA TYR A 1 14.76 -6.65 2.15
C TYR A 1 15.07 -6.54 3.64
N LYS A 2 16.25 -6.00 3.99
CA LYS A 2 16.42 -5.42 5.33
C LYS A 2 15.42 -4.27 5.45
N ALA A 3 14.80 -4.10 6.63
CA ALA A 3 13.88 -3.00 6.88
C ALA A 3 14.48 -1.68 6.39
N LYS A 4 13.80 -0.99 5.47
CA LYS A 4 14.29 0.27 4.91
C LYS A 4 13.25 1.37 5.09
N PHE A 5 13.66 2.38 5.83
CA PHE A 5 12.83 3.55 6.09
C PHE A 5 13.13 4.66 5.08
N ASN A 6 12.08 5.33 4.59
CA ASN A 6 12.17 6.55 3.80
C ASN A 6 12.90 6.39 2.45
N ILE A 7 12.56 5.32 1.69
CA ILE A 7 13.14 5.04 0.38
C ILE A 7 12.75 6.13 -0.62
N ASN A 8 13.73 6.82 -1.22
CA ASN A 8 13.48 7.84 -2.23
C ASN A 8 13.55 7.28 -3.67
N GLU A 9 13.20 8.11 -4.66
CA GLU A 9 13.15 7.72 -6.07
C GLU A 9 14.53 7.41 -6.66
N LEU A 10 15.60 8.00 -6.10
CA LEU A 10 16.98 7.84 -6.56
C LEU A 10 17.69 6.65 -5.92
N ASP A 11 17.11 6.05 -4.87
CA ASP A 11 17.72 4.93 -4.18
C ASP A 11 17.95 3.74 -5.09
N LYS A 12 19.09 3.08 -4.92
CA LYS A 12 19.46 1.88 -5.68
C LYS A 12 18.44 0.78 -5.50
N LYS A 13 17.89 0.31 -6.61
CA LYS A 13 16.93 -0.80 -6.63
C LYS A 13 17.65 -2.12 -6.39
N LYS A 14 17.12 -2.94 -5.50
CA LYS A 14 17.62 -4.30 -5.21
C LYS A 14 16.48 -5.31 -5.34
N PRO A 15 16.07 -5.67 -6.57
CA PRO A 15 14.99 -6.63 -6.79
C PRO A 15 15.43 -8.01 -6.32
N ASN A 16 14.55 -8.70 -5.57
CA ASN A 16 14.82 -10.02 -4.97
C ASN A 16 13.95 -11.14 -5.54
N CYS A 17 13.02 -10.83 -6.43
CA CYS A 17 12.16 -11.82 -7.10
C CYS A 17 11.91 -11.41 -8.56
N ASN A 18 11.45 -12.36 -9.39
CA ASN A 18 11.21 -12.12 -10.80
C ASN A 18 10.22 -10.99 -11.07
N TYR A 19 9.15 -10.88 -10.26
CA TYR A 19 8.20 -9.78 -10.35
C TYR A 19 8.90 -8.42 -10.20
N SER A 20 9.72 -8.25 -9.15
CA SER A 20 10.41 -6.99 -8.89
C SER A 20 11.51 -6.70 -9.92
N LYS A 21 12.19 -7.74 -10.47
CA LYS A 21 13.13 -7.60 -11.59
C LYS A 21 12.42 -7.07 -12.83
N ASN A 22 11.29 -7.68 -13.21
CA ASN A 22 10.49 -7.25 -14.37
C ASN A 22 10.00 -5.81 -14.23
N LYS A 23 9.57 -5.39 -13.04
CA LYS A 23 9.17 -3.99 -12.79
C LYS A 23 10.34 -3.02 -12.97
N VAL A 24 11.54 -3.38 -12.52
CA VAL A 24 12.75 -2.55 -12.74
C VAL A 24 13.09 -2.46 -14.21
N ILE A 25 13.08 -3.58 -14.94
CA ILE A 25 13.35 -3.62 -16.39
C ILE A 25 12.32 -2.74 -17.12
N SER A 26 11.02 -2.92 -16.86
CA SER A 26 9.97 -2.11 -17.47
C SER A 26 10.16 -0.61 -17.22
N GLU A 27 10.50 -0.22 -15.99
CA GLU A 27 10.76 1.19 -15.65
C GLU A 27 11.94 1.76 -16.46
N ILE A 28 13.03 0.99 -16.60
CA ILE A 28 14.21 1.40 -17.37
C ILE A 28 13.86 1.52 -18.86
N SER A 29 13.17 0.51 -19.43
CA SER A 29 12.81 0.48 -20.85
C SER A 29 11.88 1.64 -21.23
N VAL A 30 10.84 1.88 -20.43
CA VAL A 30 9.91 2.98 -20.68
C VAL A 30 10.62 4.34 -20.62
N ARG A 31 11.52 4.53 -19.64
CA ARG A 31 12.32 5.77 -19.54
C ARG A 31 13.28 5.93 -20.72
N LYS A 32 13.87 4.84 -21.21
CA LYS A 32 14.76 4.88 -22.40
C LYS A 32 14.00 5.30 -23.65
N ILE A 33 12.77 4.79 -23.84
CA ILE A 33 11.96 5.05 -25.05
C ILE A 33 11.32 6.44 -25.00
N LEU A 34 10.71 6.81 -23.86
CA LEU A 34 9.90 8.02 -23.74
C LEU A 34 10.65 9.20 -23.09
N ALA A 35 11.89 8.98 -22.65
CA ALA A 35 12.71 9.98 -21.98
C ALA A 35 11.97 10.71 -20.86
N ASN A 36 11.79 12.04 -20.96
CA ASN A 36 11.12 12.86 -19.97
C ASN A 36 9.60 12.97 -20.17
N ARG A 37 9.02 12.29 -21.18
CA ARG A 37 7.59 12.37 -21.53
C ARG A 37 6.76 11.24 -20.90
N VAL A 38 7.20 10.69 -19.77
CA VAL A 38 6.53 9.59 -19.08
C VAL A 38 6.31 9.92 -17.60
N LEU A 39 5.14 9.57 -17.08
CA LEU A 39 4.81 9.59 -15.66
C LEU A 39 4.93 8.17 -15.10
N ILE A 40 5.88 7.94 -14.21
CA ILE A 40 6.11 6.66 -13.55
C ILE A 40 5.77 6.78 -12.07
N LEU A 41 4.92 5.89 -11.57
CA LEU A 41 4.48 5.86 -10.19
C LEU A 41 4.98 4.59 -9.49
N ARG A 42 5.79 4.74 -8.45
CA ARG A 42 6.10 3.68 -7.50
C ARG A 42 5.11 3.75 -6.35
N ILE A 43 4.24 2.77 -6.29
CA ILE A 43 3.08 2.79 -5.41
C ILE A 43 3.35 1.93 -4.17
N SER A 44 3.00 2.44 -2.98
CA SER A 44 2.97 1.66 -1.75
C SER A 44 1.79 0.67 -1.74
N ASN A 45 1.56 -0.03 -0.62
CA ASN A 45 0.43 -0.95 -0.53
C ASN A 45 -0.90 -0.17 -0.57
N ILE A 46 -1.79 -0.53 -1.50
CA ILE A 46 -3.11 0.10 -1.62
C ILE A 46 -4.11 -0.62 -0.70
N ILE A 47 -4.85 0.18 0.08
CA ILE A 47 -6.03 -0.27 0.81
C ILE A 47 -7.28 0.09 0.00
N SER A 48 -8.09 -0.91 -0.29
CA SER A 48 -9.32 -0.78 -1.06
C SER A 48 -10.40 -1.73 -0.54
N TYR A 49 -11.64 -1.54 -0.98
CA TYR A 49 -12.70 -2.52 -0.77
C TYR A 49 -12.28 -3.88 -1.33
N PRO A 50 -12.55 -4.98 -0.60
CA PRO A 50 -12.22 -6.30 -1.08
C PRO A 50 -12.99 -6.60 -2.37
N ASN A 51 -12.30 -7.14 -3.35
CA ASN A 51 -12.94 -7.53 -4.58
C ASN A 51 -13.76 -8.82 -4.38
N ARG A 52 -15.02 -8.78 -4.73
CA ARG A 52 -15.94 -9.93 -4.62
C ARG A 52 -15.75 -10.94 -5.76
N ASN A 53 -15.09 -10.59 -6.85
CA ASN A 53 -14.82 -11.50 -7.96
C ASN A 53 -13.74 -12.50 -7.58
N LYS A 54 -14.10 -13.78 -7.52
CA LYS A 54 -13.24 -14.91 -7.11
C LYS A 54 -12.05 -15.19 -8.04
N ARG A 55 -11.95 -14.55 -9.21
CA ARG A 55 -10.94 -14.83 -10.26
C ARG A 55 -9.68 -13.96 -10.20
N LYS A 56 -9.35 -13.34 -9.07
CA LYS A 56 -8.12 -12.55 -8.98
C LYS A 56 -6.88 -13.45 -8.89
N LEU A 57 -5.98 -13.28 -9.85
CA LEU A 57 -4.63 -13.86 -9.83
C LEU A 57 -3.75 -13.29 -8.70
N HIS A 58 -3.98 -12.05 -8.29
CA HIS A 58 -3.23 -11.39 -7.21
C HIS A 58 -4.18 -10.75 -6.19
N LYS A 59 -4.02 -11.14 -4.93
CA LYS A 59 -4.79 -10.62 -3.80
C LYS A 59 -4.08 -9.42 -3.19
N THR A 60 -4.82 -8.34 -2.92
CA THR A 60 -4.33 -7.22 -2.14
C THR A 60 -4.26 -7.58 -0.64
N PHE A 61 -3.62 -6.72 0.16
CA PHE A 61 -3.63 -6.87 1.61
C PHE A 61 -5.08 -6.93 2.16
N SER A 62 -5.96 -6.07 1.67
CA SER A 62 -7.37 -6.05 2.07
C SER A 62 -8.09 -7.36 1.74
N ASP A 63 -7.86 -7.91 0.54
CA ASP A 63 -8.47 -9.19 0.13
C ASP A 63 -8.06 -10.31 1.08
N ILE A 64 -6.75 -10.42 1.39
CA ILE A 64 -6.20 -11.44 2.30
C ILE A 64 -6.76 -11.25 3.72
N PHE A 65 -6.78 -10.02 4.22
CA PHE A 65 -7.33 -9.70 5.54
C PHE A 65 -8.76 -10.16 5.68
N PHE A 66 -9.65 -9.78 4.75
CA PHE A 66 -11.06 -10.11 4.84
C PHE A 66 -11.37 -11.59 4.60
N GLU A 67 -10.57 -12.29 3.81
CA GLU A 67 -10.67 -13.75 3.70
C GLU A 67 -10.33 -14.46 5.01
N MET A 68 -9.27 -14.02 5.69
CA MET A 68 -8.89 -14.57 7.00
C MET A 68 -9.95 -14.24 8.06
N ALA A 69 -10.45 -13.00 8.08
CA ALA A 69 -11.50 -12.58 8.99
C ALA A 69 -12.79 -13.42 8.84
N LYS A 70 -13.20 -13.75 7.61
CA LYS A 70 -14.32 -14.67 7.34
C LYS A 70 -14.09 -16.08 7.87
N LYS A 71 -12.82 -16.53 7.93
CA LYS A 71 -12.45 -17.83 8.50
C LYS A 71 -12.31 -17.80 10.02
N GLY A 72 -12.61 -16.66 10.66
CA GLY A 72 -12.58 -16.49 12.10
C GLY A 72 -11.18 -16.34 12.72
N PHE A 73 -10.15 -16.01 11.92
CA PHE A 73 -8.81 -15.76 12.46
C PHE A 73 -8.07 -14.64 11.73
N ILE A 74 -7.08 -14.06 12.40
CA ILE A 74 -6.18 -13.05 11.82
C ILE A 74 -4.77 -13.27 12.36
N TYR A 75 -3.76 -13.18 11.47
CA TYR A 75 -2.36 -13.15 11.89
C TYR A 75 -1.96 -11.75 12.33
N LYS A 76 -1.44 -11.64 13.55
CA LYS A 76 -0.97 -10.38 14.12
C LYS A 76 0.56 -10.37 14.23
N ASN A 77 1.19 -9.34 13.70
CA ASN A 77 2.63 -9.12 13.87
C ASN A 77 2.90 -7.68 14.31
N ASN A 78 3.34 -7.53 15.56
CA ASN A 78 3.56 -6.22 16.19
C ASN A 78 4.82 -5.52 15.72
N LYS A 79 5.74 -6.22 15.06
CA LYS A 79 7.06 -5.70 14.66
C LYS A 79 7.12 -5.24 13.22
N VAL A 80 6.15 -5.66 12.38
CA VAL A 80 6.14 -5.32 10.95
C VAL A 80 5.34 -4.06 10.71
N TYR A 81 5.95 -3.11 10.02
CA TYR A 81 5.26 -1.93 9.48
C TYR A 81 5.43 -1.88 7.96
N LYS A 82 4.49 -1.28 7.29
CA LYS A 82 4.57 -0.98 5.85
C LYS A 82 4.01 0.40 5.57
N ASP A 83 4.27 0.89 4.38
CA ASP A 83 3.61 2.08 3.87
C ASP A 83 2.32 1.68 3.16
N PHE A 84 1.25 2.42 3.41
CA PHE A 84 -0.07 2.19 2.83
C PHE A 84 -0.66 3.48 2.30
N ILE A 85 -1.53 3.37 1.31
CA ILE A 85 -2.34 4.48 0.80
C ILE A 85 -3.75 3.98 0.49
N SER A 86 -4.78 4.76 0.75
CA SER A 86 -6.14 4.40 0.34
C SER A 86 -6.31 4.54 -1.17
N ILE A 87 -7.15 3.70 -1.79
CA ILE A 87 -7.46 3.79 -3.22
C ILE A 87 -8.05 5.16 -3.58
N LYS A 88 -8.86 5.74 -2.69
CA LYS A 88 -9.42 7.08 -2.88
C LYS A 88 -8.31 8.13 -2.99
N LYS A 89 -7.34 8.11 -2.07
CA LYS A 89 -6.22 9.06 -2.06
C LYS A 89 -5.30 8.85 -3.26
N PHE A 90 -5.04 7.59 -3.61
CA PHE A 90 -4.29 7.25 -4.82
C PHE A 90 -4.92 7.88 -6.07
N ASN A 91 -6.23 7.71 -6.26
CA ASN A 91 -6.94 8.27 -7.41
C ASN A 91 -6.88 9.80 -7.46
N GLN A 92 -7.03 10.48 -6.31
CA GLN A 92 -6.88 11.93 -6.22
C GLN A 92 -5.47 12.39 -6.65
N ILE A 93 -4.42 11.68 -6.18
CA ILE A 93 -3.03 11.99 -6.53
C ILE A 93 -2.80 11.81 -8.03
N VAL A 94 -3.25 10.70 -8.60
CA VAL A 94 -3.10 10.42 -10.04
C VAL A 94 -3.81 11.48 -10.87
N PHE A 95 -5.04 11.84 -10.51
CA PHE A 95 -5.80 12.90 -11.19
C PHE A 95 -5.06 14.24 -11.19
N GLU A 96 -4.53 14.66 -10.03
CA GLU A 96 -3.77 15.91 -9.92
C GLU A 96 -2.46 15.89 -10.71
N LEU A 97 -1.76 14.76 -10.73
CA LEU A 97 -0.54 14.63 -11.52
C LEU A 97 -0.83 14.75 -13.04
N ILE A 98 -1.92 14.12 -13.50
CA ILE A 98 -2.36 14.21 -14.90
C ILE A 98 -2.80 15.65 -15.22
N LYS A 99 -3.65 16.27 -14.39
CA LYS A 99 -4.12 17.65 -14.56
C LYS A 99 -2.97 18.66 -14.67
N LYS A 100 -1.87 18.39 -13.96
CA LYS A 100 -0.65 19.23 -13.99
C LYS A 100 0.36 18.84 -15.07
N ASN A 101 0.00 17.98 -16.02
CA ASN A 101 0.91 17.45 -17.03
C ASN A 101 2.26 17.04 -16.44
N SER A 102 2.23 16.25 -15.36
CA SER A 102 3.42 15.90 -14.61
C SER A 102 4.16 14.73 -15.26
N PHE A 103 5.49 14.85 -15.38
CA PHE A 103 6.37 13.81 -15.91
C PHE A 103 7.42 13.41 -14.88
N GLY A 104 8.02 12.24 -15.09
CA GLY A 104 9.09 11.71 -14.25
C GLY A 104 8.61 10.66 -13.26
N LEU A 105 9.47 10.34 -12.30
CA LEU A 105 9.26 9.28 -11.32
C LEU A 105 8.80 9.87 -9.99
N PHE A 106 7.72 9.33 -9.43
CA PHE A 106 7.18 9.71 -8.12
C PHE A 106 6.88 8.48 -7.26
N ASN A 107 7.23 8.58 -5.98
CA ASN A 107 6.73 7.66 -4.97
C ASN A 107 5.32 8.10 -4.52
N VAL A 108 4.33 7.23 -4.72
CA VAL A 108 2.94 7.47 -4.31
C VAL A 108 2.62 6.64 -3.08
N SER A 109 2.67 7.28 -1.93
CA SER A 109 2.56 6.66 -0.62
C SER A 109 2.09 7.65 0.44
N LEU A 110 1.72 7.14 1.63
CA LEU A 110 1.51 7.98 2.80
C LEU A 110 2.84 8.54 3.35
N GLY A 111 3.96 7.83 3.14
CA GLY A 111 5.27 8.17 3.67
C GLY A 111 5.41 7.95 5.19
N LYS A 112 4.53 7.17 5.79
CA LYS A 112 4.48 6.91 7.23
C LYS A 112 4.55 5.42 7.55
N LYS A 113 5.12 5.08 8.71
CA LYS A 113 5.08 3.73 9.27
C LYS A 113 3.67 3.41 9.74
N ILE A 114 3.03 2.45 9.12
CA ILE A 114 1.76 1.88 9.60
C ILE A 114 2.04 0.45 10.04
N TYR A 115 1.94 0.20 11.34
CA TYR A 115 2.12 -1.14 11.88
C TYR A 115 0.92 -2.02 11.46
N LEU A 116 1.19 -3.28 11.12
CA LEU A 116 0.14 -4.19 10.67
C LEU A 116 -0.97 -4.36 11.70
N ASN A 117 -0.63 -4.34 12.99
CA ASN A 117 -1.64 -4.36 14.06
C ASN A 117 -2.61 -3.19 14.02
N GLN A 118 -2.06 -1.99 13.84
CA GLN A 118 -2.85 -0.77 13.76
C GLN A 118 -3.83 -0.84 12.58
N LEU A 119 -3.35 -1.29 11.43
CA LEU A 119 -4.18 -1.48 10.24
C LEU A 119 -5.27 -2.55 10.47
N ILE A 120 -4.90 -3.69 11.06
CA ILE A 120 -5.82 -4.77 11.42
C ILE A 120 -6.90 -4.26 12.38
N THR A 121 -6.54 -3.48 13.40
CA THR A 121 -7.51 -2.89 14.33
C THR A 121 -8.52 -2.01 13.60
N TRP A 122 -8.09 -1.18 12.66
CA TRP A 122 -9.01 -0.33 11.89
C TRP A 122 -9.93 -1.13 10.95
N LEU A 123 -9.38 -2.11 10.25
CA LEU A 123 -10.15 -2.96 9.32
C LEU A 123 -11.09 -3.93 10.03
N ASN A 124 -10.83 -4.24 11.31
CA ASN A 124 -11.64 -5.14 12.11
C ASN A 124 -12.64 -4.40 13.04
N PHE A 125 -12.70 -3.09 13.00
CA PHE A 125 -13.40 -2.27 13.97
C PHE A 125 -14.90 -2.60 14.08
N TYR A 126 -15.58 -2.82 12.97
CA TYR A 126 -17.00 -3.17 12.91
C TYR A 126 -17.29 -4.67 12.88
N ASN A 127 -16.28 -5.50 13.11
CA ASN A 127 -16.48 -6.94 13.18
C ASN A 127 -17.02 -7.35 14.55
N LEU A 128 -18.24 -7.79 14.61
CA LEU A 128 -18.91 -8.25 15.84
C LEU A 128 -18.57 -9.71 16.21
N THR A 129 -17.96 -10.47 15.30
CA THR A 129 -17.59 -11.86 15.57
C THR A 129 -16.26 -11.94 16.30
N LYS A 130 -16.14 -12.88 17.24
CA LYS A 130 -14.86 -13.18 17.90
C LYS A 130 -13.88 -13.75 16.88
N ILE A 131 -12.80 -13.03 16.63
CA ILE A 131 -11.73 -13.49 15.75
C ILE A 131 -10.55 -13.98 16.59
N LYS A 132 -10.07 -15.19 16.29
CA LYS A 132 -8.86 -15.74 16.90
C LYS A 132 -7.64 -15.00 16.37
N ILE A 133 -6.89 -14.35 17.26
CA ILE A 133 -5.62 -13.72 16.91
C ILE A 133 -4.52 -14.77 16.99
N ILE A 134 -3.82 -14.98 15.88
CA ILE A 134 -2.70 -15.90 15.79
C ILE A 134 -1.41 -15.08 15.69
N ASN A 135 -0.52 -15.27 16.65
CA ASN A 135 0.82 -14.70 16.59
C ASN A 135 1.76 -15.75 15.95
N PRO A 136 2.30 -15.49 14.76
CA PRO A 136 3.20 -16.43 14.13
C PRO A 136 4.46 -16.59 14.99
N LYS A 137 4.81 -17.85 15.33
CA LYS A 137 5.97 -18.17 16.18
C LYS A 137 7.32 -17.79 15.55
N ASN A 138 7.39 -17.78 14.21
CA ASN A 138 8.60 -17.42 13.48
C ASN A 138 8.46 -16.01 12.90
N SER A 139 9.47 -15.17 13.14
CA SER A 139 9.58 -13.86 12.51
C SER A 139 9.67 -14.06 11.00
N PHE A 140 8.57 -13.82 10.29
CA PHE A 140 8.63 -13.61 8.85
C PHE A 140 9.67 -12.54 8.56
N ASN A 141 10.40 -12.70 7.45
CA ASN A 141 11.35 -11.73 6.96
C ASN A 141 10.83 -10.31 7.17
N ASN A 142 11.66 -9.47 7.77
CA ASN A 142 11.28 -8.10 8.12
C ASN A 142 11.20 -7.24 6.85
N ASP A 143 10.12 -7.42 6.08
CA ASP A 143 9.82 -6.67 4.85
C ASP A 143 9.25 -5.28 5.14
N SER A 144 9.64 -4.70 6.26
CA SER A 144 9.21 -3.36 6.65
C SER A 144 9.84 -2.30 5.76
N PHE A 145 9.03 -1.40 5.21
CA PHE A 145 9.51 -0.29 4.41
C PHE A 145 8.56 0.91 4.47
N THR A 146 9.08 2.09 4.15
CA THR A 146 8.31 3.28 3.78
C THR A 146 8.96 3.97 2.60
N LEU A 147 8.17 4.68 1.82
CA LEU A 147 8.63 5.48 0.70
C LEU A 147 8.71 6.96 1.10
N ASN A 148 9.71 7.66 0.60
CA ASN A 148 9.75 9.11 0.69
C ASN A 148 8.83 9.70 -0.38
N ASN A 149 7.83 10.47 0.02
CA ASN A 149 6.89 11.12 -0.89
C ASN A 149 7.08 12.64 -1.00
N ASN A 150 8.18 13.19 -0.50
CA ASN A 150 8.43 14.64 -0.48
C ASN A 150 8.40 15.26 -1.87
N LYS A 151 8.95 14.57 -2.88
CA LYS A 151 8.91 15.02 -4.27
C LYS A 151 7.46 15.15 -4.77
N LEU A 152 6.63 14.18 -4.46
CA LEU A 152 5.20 14.20 -4.78
C LEU A 152 4.49 15.37 -4.07
N MET A 153 4.70 15.53 -2.77
CA MET A 153 4.05 16.58 -1.96
C MET A 153 4.42 18.01 -2.41
N ARG A 154 5.63 18.20 -2.92
CA ARG A 154 6.03 19.49 -3.53
C ARG A 154 5.32 19.76 -4.86
N LYS A 155 4.97 18.70 -5.61
CA LYS A 155 4.33 18.81 -6.92
C LYS A 155 2.82 19.03 -6.83
N ILE A 156 2.17 18.41 -5.83
CA ILE A 156 0.72 18.47 -5.62
C ILE A 156 0.39 18.98 -4.22
N LYS A 157 -0.71 19.76 -4.09
CA LYS A 157 -1.17 20.31 -2.80
C LYS A 157 -2.28 19.42 -2.21
N ILE A 158 -2.03 18.11 -2.08
CA ILE A 158 -3.00 17.17 -1.49
C ILE A 158 -2.53 16.78 -0.10
N LYS A 159 -3.33 17.09 0.93
CA LYS A 159 -3.10 16.55 2.26
C LYS A 159 -3.22 15.03 2.25
N ASN A 160 -2.22 14.34 2.77
CA ASN A 160 -2.16 12.89 2.84
C ASN A 160 -1.68 12.49 4.24
N ASP A 161 -2.62 12.08 5.10
CA ASP A 161 -2.32 11.79 6.50
C ASP A 161 -2.88 10.43 6.96
N VAL A 162 -2.49 10.04 8.17
CA VAL A 162 -2.87 8.76 8.79
C VAL A 162 -4.36 8.72 9.11
N ILE A 163 -4.96 9.88 9.41
CA ILE A 163 -6.39 10.00 9.74
C ILE A 163 -7.23 9.65 8.52
N ASP A 164 -6.86 10.15 7.34
CA ASP A 164 -7.53 9.81 6.09
C ASP A 164 -7.50 8.30 5.82
N LEU A 165 -6.34 7.67 6.02
CA LEU A 165 -6.18 6.22 5.85
C LEU A 165 -7.04 5.44 6.87
N LYS A 166 -7.02 5.85 8.15
CA LYS A 166 -7.84 5.26 9.21
C LYS A 166 -9.33 5.34 8.88
N ASN A 167 -9.81 6.53 8.50
CA ASN A 167 -11.21 6.74 8.16
C ASN A 167 -11.66 5.87 6.98
N GLU A 168 -10.80 5.71 5.98
CA GLU A 168 -11.08 4.82 4.85
C GLU A 168 -11.13 3.34 5.29
N CYS A 169 -10.21 2.89 6.15
CA CYS A 169 -10.25 1.55 6.74
C CYS A 169 -11.54 1.29 7.53
N LEU A 170 -11.99 2.27 8.32
CA LEU A 170 -13.26 2.17 9.06
C LEU A 170 -14.47 2.07 8.14
N LYS A 171 -14.53 2.85 7.05
CA LYS A 171 -15.59 2.75 6.04
C LYS A 171 -15.62 1.38 5.37
N ILE A 172 -14.46 0.86 5.01
CA ILE A 172 -14.33 -0.48 4.42
C ILE A 172 -14.80 -1.54 5.41
N SER A 173 -14.37 -1.45 6.68
CA SER A 173 -14.79 -2.34 7.76
C SER A 173 -16.31 -2.34 7.92
N LYS A 174 -16.92 -1.15 8.04
CA LYS A 174 -18.37 -0.97 8.15
C LYS A 174 -19.11 -1.61 6.97
N SER A 175 -18.70 -1.30 5.76
CA SER A 175 -19.31 -1.84 4.52
C SER A 175 -19.18 -3.35 4.38
N PHE A 176 -18.18 -3.96 5.02
CA PHE A 176 -17.94 -5.39 4.93
C PHE A 176 -18.67 -6.19 6.00
N PHE A 177 -18.69 -5.73 7.26
CA PHE A 177 -19.20 -6.47 8.40
C PHE A 177 -20.64 -6.11 8.82
N LEU A 178 -21.13 -4.92 8.49
CA LEU A 178 -22.47 -4.46 8.85
C LEU A 178 -23.47 -4.48 7.67
N LYS A 179 -23.32 -5.47 6.80
CA LYS A 179 -24.28 -5.74 5.70
C LYS A 179 -25.39 -6.65 6.17
#